data_9e52d6270c6fb7a854c9cb74c22d3254
#
_entry.id   9e52d6270c6fb7a854c9cb74c22d3254
#
_cell.length_a   1.000
_cell.length_b   1.000
_cell.length_c   1.000
_cell.angle_alpha   90.00
_cell.angle_beta   90.00
_cell.angle_gamma   90.00
#
_symmetry.space_group_name_H-M   'P 1'
#
loop_
_entity.id
_entity.type
_entity.pdbx_description
1 polymer ?
#
loop_
_entity_poly.entity_id
_entity_poly.type
_entity_poly.pdbx_seq_one_letter_code
_entity_poly.pdbx_strand_id
1 'polypeptide(L)'
;MDIKRAKKEIKDSIEAYLAKDEFGDYMIPQIRQRPILLMGPPGIGKTQVMEQVAKECKVALVAYTITHHTRQSAVGLPFIEKKVYSGKEYSVTEYTMSEIIASIYDKMEETGLKEGILFIDEINCVSETLAPTMLQFLQCKMFGNQKIPEGWIIVAAGNPPEYNKSVRDFDVVTLDRIKKIDVDVNYDVWKEYAYQADIHPAILAYLEIRRDYFYRMETTVDGRVFATARGWEDLSQLLKTYERLGKKADREVVHQYIQHWKIAKDFANYLELYRKYKKEYGLEKIIEGVYTKDTLERLQYAAFDERFSVVNMLVGRMGTCFKEYFLKDRFVTILYEYLKLYKSNLQIDLVVCEARDKYEKL
;
A
#
# COMPACT_ATOMS: atom_id res chain seq x y z
N MET A 1 -0.75 14.71 3.06
CA MET A 1 0.48 14.41 2.28
C MET A 1 0.32 13.07 1.54
N ASP A 2 1.13 12.80 0.49
CA ASP A 2 1.09 11.49 -0.18
C ASP A 2 1.70 10.37 0.66
N ILE A 3 1.46 9.10 0.25
CA ILE A 3 1.88 7.90 1.00
C ILE A 3 3.41 7.73 1.02
N LYS A 4 4.13 8.20 0.01
CA LYS A 4 5.60 8.14 -0.06
C LYS A 4 6.23 9.07 0.99
N ARG A 5 5.69 10.29 1.11
CA ARG A 5 6.10 11.24 2.14
C ARG A 5 5.74 10.74 3.54
N ALA A 6 4.53 10.17 3.70
CA ALA A 6 4.13 9.56 4.97
C ALA A 6 5.06 8.41 5.39
N LYS A 7 5.44 7.53 4.45
CA LYS A 7 6.43 6.47 4.67
C LYS A 7 7.75 7.04 5.20
N LYS A 8 8.26 8.11 4.57
CA LYS A 8 9.49 8.76 5.01
C LYS A 8 9.36 9.33 6.43
N GLU A 9 8.27 10.05 6.72
CA GLU A 9 8.02 10.61 8.06
C GLU A 9 7.93 9.55 9.17
N ILE A 10 7.35 8.39 8.84
CA ILE A 10 7.29 7.26 9.78
C ILE A 10 8.68 6.70 10.01
N LYS A 11 9.44 6.48 8.94
CA LYS A 11 10.81 5.97 9.01
C LYS A 11 11.70 6.90 9.84
N ASP A 12 11.70 8.20 9.53
CA ASP A 12 12.46 9.21 10.26
C ASP A 12 12.06 9.24 11.77
N SER A 13 10.77 9.02 12.08
CA SER A 13 10.30 8.92 13.46
C SER A 13 10.79 7.67 14.17
N ILE A 14 10.79 6.52 13.49
CA ILE A 14 11.29 5.25 14.05
C ILE A 14 12.78 5.35 14.32
N GLU A 15 13.55 5.88 13.36
CA GLU A 15 15.00 6.09 13.53
C GLU A 15 15.29 7.02 14.74
N ALA A 16 14.53 8.11 14.89
CA ALA A 16 14.68 9.02 16.02
C ALA A 16 14.28 8.38 17.36
N TYR A 17 13.23 7.55 17.38
CA TYR A 17 12.75 6.92 18.61
C TYR A 17 13.62 5.74 19.06
N LEU A 18 14.32 5.10 18.13
CA LEU A 18 15.24 3.99 18.39
C LEU A 18 16.71 4.45 18.55
N ALA A 19 16.97 5.75 18.32
CA ALA A 19 18.30 6.30 18.53
C ALA A 19 18.73 6.18 19.98
N LYS A 20 19.95 5.69 20.22
CA LYS A 20 20.53 5.48 21.53
C LYS A 20 21.72 6.41 21.78
N ASP A 21 21.93 6.77 23.00
CA ASP A 21 23.11 7.49 23.46
C ASP A 21 24.32 6.57 23.63
N GLU A 22 25.42 7.12 24.07
CA GLU A 22 26.69 6.41 24.34
C GLU A 22 26.60 5.35 25.50
N PHE A 23 25.55 5.40 26.29
CA PHE A 23 25.29 4.43 27.39
C PHE A 23 24.35 3.31 26.94
N GLY A 24 23.77 3.41 25.72
CA GLY A 24 22.82 2.45 25.17
C GLY A 24 21.36 2.72 25.52
N ASP A 25 21.08 3.85 26.17
CA ASP A 25 19.72 4.28 26.52
C ASP A 25 19.07 5.02 25.33
N TYR A 26 17.74 4.90 25.16
CA TYR A 26 17.03 5.64 24.11
C TYR A 26 17.08 7.15 24.36
N MET A 27 17.58 7.91 23.38
CA MET A 27 17.69 9.37 23.46
C MET A 27 16.34 10.04 23.71
N ILE A 28 15.25 9.45 23.19
CA ILE A 28 13.87 9.85 23.48
C ILE A 28 13.23 8.74 24.32
N PRO A 29 13.03 8.96 25.64
CA PRO A 29 12.41 7.96 26.50
C PRO A 29 11.04 7.51 25.98
N GLN A 30 10.69 6.24 26.15
CA GLN A 30 9.46 5.64 25.61
C GLN A 30 8.20 6.45 25.94
N ILE A 31 8.13 7.06 27.12
CA ILE A 31 6.98 7.89 27.54
C ILE A 31 6.84 9.18 26.71
N ARG A 32 7.92 9.67 26.10
CA ARG A 32 7.94 10.85 25.24
C ARG A 32 7.76 10.53 23.76
N GLN A 33 7.88 9.27 23.38
CA GLN A 33 7.65 8.83 22.01
C GLN A 33 6.15 8.84 21.73
N ARG A 34 5.69 9.73 20.86
CA ARG A 34 4.27 9.80 20.49
C ARG A 34 3.89 8.65 19.56
N PRO A 35 2.79 7.93 19.83
CA PRO A 35 2.23 7.00 18.83
C PRO A 35 1.95 7.74 17.53
N ILE A 36 2.19 7.07 16.40
CA ILE A 36 1.94 7.65 15.07
C ILE A 36 0.54 7.21 14.63
N LEU A 37 -0.27 8.16 14.15
CA LEU A 37 -1.61 7.89 13.62
C LEU A 37 -1.68 8.27 12.14
N LEU A 38 -1.82 7.27 11.28
CA LEU A 38 -2.03 7.43 9.85
C LEU A 38 -3.53 7.55 9.57
N MET A 39 -3.98 8.72 9.14
CA MET A 39 -5.36 8.93 8.70
C MET A 39 -5.38 9.08 7.18
N GLY A 40 -6.19 8.28 6.50
CA GLY A 40 -6.30 8.38 5.05
C GLY A 40 -7.33 7.42 4.46
N PRO A 41 -7.69 7.62 3.19
CA PRO A 41 -8.69 6.82 2.50
C PRO A 41 -8.39 5.31 2.54
N PRO A 42 -9.41 4.44 2.46
CA PRO A 42 -9.20 2.99 2.39
C PRO A 42 -8.52 2.61 1.07
N GLY A 43 -7.72 1.53 1.09
CA GLY A 43 -7.13 0.96 -0.12
C GLY A 43 -5.95 1.73 -0.73
N ILE A 44 -5.32 2.65 0.02
CA ILE A 44 -4.13 3.41 -0.43
C ILE A 44 -2.79 2.78 -0.02
N GLY A 45 -2.80 1.58 0.59
CA GLY A 45 -1.57 0.85 0.94
C GLY A 45 -0.99 1.15 2.32
N LYS A 46 -1.78 1.66 3.29
CA LYS A 46 -1.29 1.96 4.66
C LYS A 46 -0.58 0.77 5.31
N THR A 47 -1.16 -0.41 5.24
CA THR A 47 -0.60 -1.65 5.82
C THR A 47 0.70 -2.07 5.11
N GLN A 48 0.72 -2.04 3.77
CA GLN A 48 1.91 -2.38 2.96
C GLN A 48 3.10 -1.45 3.26
N VAL A 49 2.83 -0.17 3.52
CA VAL A 49 3.88 0.79 3.92
C VAL A 49 4.52 0.38 5.24
N MET A 50 3.77 -0.17 6.20
CA MET A 50 4.33 -0.64 7.47
C MET A 50 5.28 -1.81 7.29
N GLU A 51 4.93 -2.79 6.43
CA GLU A 51 5.81 -3.91 6.08
C GLU A 51 7.13 -3.43 5.45
N GLN A 52 7.03 -2.46 4.52
CA GLN A 52 8.21 -1.88 3.88
C GLN A 52 9.09 -1.12 4.89
N VAL A 53 8.48 -0.31 5.74
CA VAL A 53 9.22 0.46 6.78
C VAL A 53 9.91 -0.48 7.77
N ALA A 54 9.22 -1.50 8.26
CA ALA A 54 9.81 -2.48 9.17
C ALA A 54 11.02 -3.17 8.54
N LYS A 55 10.90 -3.58 7.28
CA LYS A 55 12.00 -4.21 6.53
C LYS A 55 13.19 -3.24 6.34
N GLU A 56 12.92 -1.99 5.96
CA GLU A 56 13.97 -0.98 5.74
C GLU A 56 14.68 -0.57 7.03
N CYS A 57 13.95 -0.43 8.14
CA CYS A 57 14.49 -0.14 9.46
C CYS A 57 15.08 -1.38 10.15
N LYS A 58 14.89 -2.58 9.58
CA LYS A 58 15.34 -3.87 10.15
C LYS A 58 14.78 -4.13 11.55
N VAL A 59 13.52 -3.78 11.77
CA VAL A 59 12.79 -3.98 13.02
C VAL A 59 11.67 -5.00 12.85
N ALA A 60 11.22 -5.61 13.94
CA ALA A 60 10.10 -6.53 13.92
C ALA A 60 8.77 -5.78 13.63
N LEU A 61 7.79 -6.48 13.08
CA LEU A 61 6.44 -5.96 12.84
C LEU A 61 5.41 -6.93 13.41
N VAL A 62 4.54 -6.39 14.28
CA VAL A 62 3.30 -7.03 14.69
C VAL A 62 2.16 -6.18 14.16
N ALA A 63 1.27 -6.76 13.36
CA ALA A 63 0.13 -6.08 12.75
C ALA A 63 -1.19 -6.67 13.28
N TYR A 64 -2.03 -5.79 13.80
CA TYR A 64 -3.34 -6.10 14.35
C TYR A 64 -4.45 -5.31 13.68
N THR A 65 -5.53 -5.98 13.28
CA THR A 65 -6.80 -5.34 12.93
C THR A 65 -7.71 -5.36 14.16
N ILE A 66 -7.91 -4.21 14.78
CA ILE A 66 -8.53 -4.13 16.11
C ILE A 66 -10.03 -4.37 16.10
N THR A 67 -10.71 -4.28 14.95
CA THR A 67 -12.18 -4.44 14.82
C THR A 67 -12.70 -5.81 15.22
N HIS A 68 -11.85 -6.83 15.18
CA HIS A 68 -12.23 -8.20 15.57
C HIS A 68 -12.01 -8.49 17.06
N HIS A 69 -11.45 -7.53 17.80
CA HIS A 69 -11.16 -7.73 19.21
C HIS A 69 -12.28 -7.23 20.13
N THR A 70 -12.54 -8.01 21.17
CA THR A 70 -13.36 -7.59 22.31
C THR A 70 -12.47 -6.89 23.35
N ARG A 71 -13.10 -6.18 24.29
CA ARG A 71 -12.35 -5.60 25.39
C ARG A 71 -11.57 -6.66 26.18
N GLN A 72 -12.13 -7.86 26.34
CA GLN A 72 -11.49 -8.96 27.08
C GLN A 72 -10.27 -9.51 26.37
N SER A 73 -10.32 -9.70 25.04
CA SER A 73 -9.15 -10.17 24.29
C SER A 73 -8.05 -9.11 24.21
N ALA A 74 -8.42 -7.83 24.11
CA ALA A 74 -7.45 -6.74 24.03
C ALA A 74 -6.75 -6.44 25.36
N VAL A 75 -7.48 -6.48 26.49
CA VAL A 75 -6.97 -6.10 27.83
C VAL A 75 -6.49 -7.30 28.64
N GLY A 76 -7.04 -8.47 28.38
CA GLY A 76 -6.91 -9.67 29.20
C GLY A 76 -8.15 -9.94 30.07
N LEU A 77 -8.20 -11.13 30.63
CA LEU A 77 -9.28 -11.57 31.53
C LEU A 77 -8.93 -11.22 32.97
N PRO A 78 -9.86 -10.66 33.75
CA PRO A 78 -9.64 -10.43 35.18
C PRO A 78 -9.63 -11.76 35.94
N PHE A 79 -8.70 -11.91 36.88
CA PHE A 79 -8.67 -12.98 37.86
C PHE A 79 -8.35 -12.43 39.24
N ILE A 80 -8.69 -13.18 40.30
CA ILE A 80 -8.48 -12.77 41.66
C ILE A 80 -7.19 -13.42 42.15
N GLU A 81 -6.26 -12.59 42.61
CA GLU A 81 -5.02 -12.99 43.25
C GLU A 81 -4.99 -12.51 44.72
N LYS A 82 -4.43 -13.33 45.61
CA LYS A 82 -4.23 -12.95 47.01
C LYS A 82 -2.86 -12.33 47.19
N LYS A 83 -2.82 -11.08 47.67
CA LYS A 83 -1.57 -10.34 47.93
C LYS A 83 -1.51 -9.89 49.39
N VAL A 84 -0.32 -9.94 49.95
CA VAL A 84 -0.10 -9.49 51.35
C VAL A 84 0.52 -8.10 51.32
N TYR A 85 -0.18 -7.13 51.90
CA TYR A 85 0.32 -5.77 52.09
C TYR A 85 0.36 -5.46 53.62
N SER A 86 1.51 -5.06 54.09
CA SER A 86 1.71 -4.72 55.53
C SER A 86 1.24 -5.83 56.51
N GLY A 87 1.46 -7.11 56.13
CA GLY A 87 1.08 -8.26 56.93
C GLY A 87 -0.40 -8.65 56.89
N LYS A 88 -1.20 -8.02 56.07
CA LYS A 88 -2.63 -8.38 55.85
C LYS A 88 -2.85 -8.89 54.45
N GLU A 89 -3.64 -9.96 54.31
CA GLU A 89 -4.05 -10.54 53.03
C GLU A 89 -5.19 -9.76 52.41
N TYR A 90 -5.05 -9.43 51.14
CA TYR A 90 -6.09 -8.76 50.31
C TYR A 90 -6.34 -9.55 49.03
N SER A 91 -7.58 -9.60 48.62
CA SER A 91 -7.94 -10.08 47.29
C SER A 91 -7.82 -8.92 46.28
N VAL A 92 -6.95 -9.07 45.29
CA VAL A 92 -6.67 -8.06 44.29
C VAL A 92 -7.11 -8.60 42.92
N THR A 93 -7.70 -7.75 42.11
CA THR A 93 -8.02 -8.10 40.72
C THR A 93 -6.76 -7.86 39.87
N GLU A 94 -6.27 -8.92 39.25
CA GLU A 94 -5.22 -8.90 38.25
C GLU A 94 -5.79 -9.26 36.86
N TYR A 95 -5.05 -9.00 35.81
CA TYR A 95 -5.43 -9.33 34.45
C TYR A 95 -4.42 -10.28 33.83
N THR A 96 -4.91 -11.26 33.04
CA THR A 96 -4.03 -12.05 32.18
C THR A 96 -3.36 -11.14 31.16
N MET A 97 -2.25 -11.60 30.58
CA MET A 97 -1.56 -10.81 29.54
C MET A 97 -2.51 -10.52 28.37
N SER A 98 -2.49 -9.27 27.91
CA SER A 98 -3.15 -8.87 26.68
C SER A 98 -2.60 -9.67 25.49
N GLU A 99 -3.49 -10.18 24.62
CA GLU A 99 -3.11 -10.86 23.39
C GLU A 99 -2.21 -9.96 22.51
N ILE A 100 -2.48 -8.66 22.47
CA ILE A 100 -1.69 -7.68 21.72
C ILE A 100 -0.24 -7.59 22.26
N ILE A 101 -0.09 -7.60 23.60
CA ILE A 101 1.25 -7.55 24.21
C ILE A 101 1.93 -8.91 24.10
N ALA A 102 1.20 -10.02 24.27
CA ALA A 102 1.76 -11.36 24.12
C ALA A 102 2.35 -11.56 22.72
N SER A 103 1.66 -11.13 21.66
CA SER A 103 2.15 -11.25 20.30
C SER A 103 3.44 -10.44 20.03
N ILE A 104 3.69 -9.38 20.79
CA ILE A 104 4.97 -8.67 20.74
C ILE A 104 6.09 -9.59 21.23
N TYR A 105 5.89 -10.24 22.40
CA TYR A 105 6.87 -11.16 22.95
C TYR A 105 7.10 -12.37 22.06
N ASP A 106 6.02 -12.97 21.52
CA ASP A 106 6.11 -14.07 20.56
C ASP A 106 6.93 -13.66 19.33
N LYS A 107 6.72 -12.43 18.83
CA LYS A 107 7.48 -11.91 17.69
C LYS A 107 8.94 -11.66 18.01
N MET A 108 9.24 -11.19 19.21
CA MET A 108 10.62 -11.03 19.69
C MET A 108 11.33 -12.38 19.77
N GLU A 109 10.66 -13.42 20.27
CA GLU A 109 11.21 -14.79 20.35
C GLU A 109 11.41 -15.40 18.95
N GLU A 110 10.42 -15.24 18.06
CA GLU A 110 10.48 -15.75 16.67
C GLU A 110 11.64 -15.12 15.87
N THR A 111 11.83 -13.83 15.98
CA THR A 111 12.77 -13.07 15.12
C THR A 111 14.12 -12.79 15.76
N GLY A 112 14.22 -12.89 17.09
CA GLY A 112 15.39 -12.45 17.88
C GLY A 112 15.56 -10.93 17.94
N LEU A 113 14.63 -10.14 17.35
CA LEU A 113 14.67 -8.69 17.33
C LEU A 113 14.01 -8.11 18.58
N LYS A 114 14.71 -7.23 19.30
CA LYS A 114 14.20 -6.55 20.50
C LYS A 114 13.40 -5.29 20.16
N GLU A 115 13.59 -4.73 18.97
CA GLU A 115 12.97 -3.49 18.50
C GLU A 115 11.93 -3.80 17.42
N GLY A 116 10.80 -3.08 17.45
CA GLY A 116 9.70 -3.36 16.53
C GLY A 116 8.64 -2.28 16.42
N ILE A 117 7.72 -2.52 15.53
CA ILE A 117 6.52 -1.73 15.29
C ILE A 117 5.31 -2.58 15.70
N LEU A 118 4.49 -2.04 16.60
CA LEU A 118 3.13 -2.51 16.80
C LEU A 118 2.20 -1.68 15.91
N PHE A 119 1.74 -2.27 14.81
CA PHE A 119 0.81 -1.65 13.88
C PHE A 119 -0.63 -2.05 14.21
N ILE A 120 -1.49 -1.06 14.48
CA ILE A 120 -2.90 -1.26 14.82
C ILE A 120 -3.75 -0.65 13.70
N ASP A 121 -4.34 -1.50 12.87
CA ASP A 121 -5.20 -1.04 11.78
C ASP A 121 -6.65 -0.84 12.26
N GLU A 122 -7.35 0.08 11.59
CA GLU A 122 -8.75 0.44 11.85
C GLU A 122 -9.02 0.94 13.27
N ILE A 123 -8.06 1.63 13.89
CA ILE A 123 -8.10 2.07 15.30
C ILE A 123 -9.34 2.90 15.64
N ASN A 124 -9.95 3.59 14.70
CA ASN A 124 -11.13 4.40 14.90
C ASN A 124 -12.46 3.70 14.52
N CYS A 125 -12.39 2.40 14.17
CA CYS A 125 -13.55 1.55 13.91
C CYS A 125 -13.85 0.59 15.07
N VAL A 126 -13.19 0.75 16.21
CA VAL A 126 -13.40 -0.10 17.40
C VAL A 126 -14.78 0.06 18.00
N SER A 127 -15.25 -1.00 18.70
CA SER A 127 -16.52 -0.96 19.42
C SER A 127 -16.55 0.12 20.50
N GLU A 128 -17.74 0.58 20.88
CA GLU A 128 -17.92 1.59 21.93
C GLU A 128 -17.29 1.23 23.26
N THR A 129 -17.32 -0.05 23.60
CA THR A 129 -16.77 -0.56 24.84
C THR A 129 -15.25 -0.66 24.83
N LEU A 130 -14.63 -0.80 23.66
CA LEU A 130 -13.19 -0.93 23.51
C LEU A 130 -12.49 0.42 23.24
N ALA A 131 -13.16 1.38 22.60
CA ALA A 131 -12.57 2.64 22.20
C ALA A 131 -11.86 3.40 23.34
N PRO A 132 -12.45 3.60 24.54
CA PRO A 132 -11.77 4.29 25.62
C PRO A 132 -10.48 3.58 26.06
N THR A 133 -10.51 2.25 26.07
CA THR A 133 -9.34 1.44 26.44
C THR A 133 -8.22 1.55 25.42
N MET A 134 -8.55 1.57 24.12
CA MET A 134 -7.56 1.74 23.07
C MET A 134 -6.96 3.15 23.06
N LEU A 135 -7.75 4.19 23.33
CA LEU A 135 -7.24 5.55 23.48
C LEU A 135 -6.27 5.65 24.68
N GLN A 136 -6.64 5.05 25.80
CA GLN A 136 -5.75 4.96 26.96
C GLN A 136 -4.46 4.19 26.65
N PHE A 137 -4.58 3.08 25.89
CA PHE A 137 -3.42 2.31 25.44
C PHE A 137 -2.47 3.14 24.56
N LEU A 138 -2.99 3.89 23.60
CA LEU A 138 -2.17 4.79 22.78
C LEU A 138 -1.41 5.82 23.65
N GLN A 139 -2.06 6.34 24.70
CA GLN A 139 -1.47 7.36 25.57
C GLN A 139 -0.45 6.77 26.56
N CYS A 140 -0.81 5.67 27.22
CA CYS A 140 -0.02 5.11 28.32
C CYS A 140 0.90 3.97 27.89
N LYS A 141 0.72 3.42 26.68
CA LYS A 141 1.46 2.26 26.14
C LYS A 141 1.39 1.02 27.05
N MET A 142 0.24 0.84 27.67
CA MET A 142 0.00 -0.27 28.59
C MET A 142 -1.46 -0.70 28.59
N PHE A 143 -1.69 -1.98 28.82
CA PHE A 143 -2.99 -2.56 29.17
C PHE A 143 -2.95 -3.08 30.60
N GLY A 144 -3.85 -2.60 31.46
CA GLY A 144 -3.82 -2.95 32.88
C GLY A 144 -2.47 -2.57 33.51
N ASN A 145 -1.77 -3.57 34.04
CA ASN A 145 -0.43 -3.44 34.63
C ASN A 145 0.71 -3.80 33.66
N GLN A 146 0.40 -4.16 32.40
CA GLN A 146 1.37 -4.66 31.43
C GLN A 146 1.72 -3.59 30.41
N LYS A 147 3.01 -3.27 30.33
CA LYS A 147 3.58 -2.27 29.40
C LYS A 147 4.06 -2.94 28.12
N ILE A 148 4.02 -2.19 27.03
CA ILE A 148 4.74 -2.56 25.81
C ILE A 148 6.25 -2.57 26.12
N PRO A 149 7.02 -3.57 25.66
CA PRO A 149 8.47 -3.60 25.80
C PRO A 149 9.14 -2.33 25.23
N GLU A 150 10.24 -1.91 25.83
CA GLU A 150 11.05 -0.83 25.30
C GLU A 150 11.57 -1.18 23.89
N GLY A 151 11.67 -0.15 23.03
CA GLY A 151 12.04 -0.35 21.64
C GLY A 151 10.86 -0.69 20.72
N TRP A 152 9.64 -0.81 21.25
CA TRP A 152 8.44 -1.02 20.44
C TRP A 152 7.64 0.27 20.27
N ILE A 153 7.43 0.63 19.01
CA ILE A 153 6.77 1.87 18.61
C ILE A 153 5.36 1.56 18.14
N ILE A 154 4.37 2.30 18.62
CA ILE A 154 2.98 2.17 18.18
C ILE A 154 2.78 3.01 16.93
N VAL A 155 2.29 2.37 15.88
CA VAL A 155 1.74 3.01 14.68
C VAL A 155 0.30 2.54 14.51
N ALA A 156 -0.63 3.47 14.49
CA ALA A 156 -2.05 3.17 14.27
C ALA A 156 -2.49 3.70 12.90
N ALA A 157 -3.48 3.06 12.29
CA ALA A 157 -4.11 3.54 11.08
C ALA A 157 -5.62 3.64 11.24
N GLY A 158 -6.21 4.61 10.58
CA GLY A 158 -7.65 4.82 10.55
C GLY A 158 -8.12 5.38 9.21
N ASN A 159 -9.42 5.36 8.99
CA ASN A 159 -10.06 5.97 7.84
C ASN A 159 -10.86 7.20 8.29
N PRO A 160 -10.88 8.29 7.51
CA PRO A 160 -11.73 9.43 7.78
C PRO A 160 -13.22 9.08 7.81
N PRO A 161 -14.05 9.84 8.56
CA PRO A 161 -15.48 9.53 8.75
C PRO A 161 -16.30 9.45 7.46
N GLU A 162 -15.90 10.19 6.43
CA GLU A 162 -16.56 10.17 5.12
C GLU A 162 -16.51 8.79 4.44
N TYR A 163 -15.55 7.95 4.80
CA TYR A 163 -15.39 6.60 4.23
C TYR A 163 -16.06 5.49 5.03
N ASN A 164 -16.31 5.71 6.32
CA ASN A 164 -16.94 4.71 7.17
C ASN A 164 -17.80 5.37 8.25
N LYS A 165 -19.10 5.11 8.26
CA LYS A 165 -20.05 5.67 9.23
C LYS A 165 -19.82 5.19 10.68
N SER A 166 -19.13 4.07 10.86
CA SER A 166 -18.80 3.51 12.18
C SER A 166 -17.56 4.15 12.80
N VAL A 167 -16.90 5.06 12.09
CA VAL A 167 -15.69 5.75 12.54
C VAL A 167 -16.04 6.78 13.62
N ARG A 168 -15.17 6.86 14.61
CA ARG A 168 -15.22 7.86 15.68
C ARG A 168 -14.09 8.86 15.50
N ASP A 169 -14.41 10.11 15.81
CA ASP A 169 -13.40 11.15 15.88
C ASP A 169 -12.61 11.05 17.19
N PHE A 170 -11.33 11.34 17.11
CA PHE A 170 -10.49 11.47 18.28
C PHE A 170 -10.67 12.84 18.91
N ASP A 171 -10.77 12.88 20.24
CA ASP A 171 -10.81 14.12 20.98
C ASP A 171 -9.45 14.87 20.90
N VAL A 172 -9.49 16.17 21.23
CA VAL A 172 -8.32 17.05 21.18
C VAL A 172 -7.23 16.57 22.16
N VAL A 173 -7.62 16.01 23.30
CA VAL A 173 -6.67 15.50 24.32
C VAL A 173 -5.88 14.32 23.80
N THR A 174 -6.54 13.42 23.06
CA THR A 174 -5.89 12.29 22.39
C THR A 174 -5.00 12.77 21.25
N LEU A 175 -5.51 13.68 20.40
CA LEU A 175 -4.76 14.21 19.24
C LEU A 175 -3.48 14.95 19.69
N ASP A 176 -3.50 15.66 20.81
CA ASP A 176 -2.31 16.33 21.36
C ASP A 176 -1.19 15.36 21.76
N ARG A 177 -1.52 14.10 22.03
CA ARG A 177 -0.57 13.07 22.51
C ARG A 177 -0.08 12.13 21.42
N ILE A 178 -0.55 12.26 20.21
CA ILE A 178 -0.17 11.43 19.07
C ILE A 178 0.49 12.28 17.97
N LYS A 179 1.25 11.62 17.09
CA LYS A 179 1.75 12.23 15.85
C LYS A 179 0.79 11.85 14.72
N LYS A 180 -0.16 12.75 14.40
CA LYS A 180 -1.12 12.52 13.31
C LYS A 180 -0.49 12.83 11.96
N ILE A 181 -0.68 11.91 11.01
CA ILE A 181 -0.24 12.02 9.62
C ILE A 181 -1.47 11.80 8.74
N ASP A 182 -1.93 12.87 8.08
CA ASP A 182 -3.02 12.77 7.10
C ASP A 182 -2.45 12.42 5.72
N VAL A 183 -2.94 11.32 5.15
CA VAL A 183 -2.46 10.76 3.89
C VAL A 183 -3.52 10.92 2.82
N ASP A 184 -3.13 11.52 1.71
CA ASP A 184 -3.98 11.76 0.54
C ASP A 184 -3.65 10.78 -0.59
N VAL A 185 -4.64 10.57 -1.45
CA VAL A 185 -4.46 9.79 -2.67
C VAL A 185 -3.58 10.55 -3.65
N ASN A 186 -2.57 9.89 -4.19
CA ASN A 186 -1.72 10.46 -5.23
C ASN A 186 -1.43 9.40 -6.31
N TYR A 187 -1.94 9.64 -7.52
CA TYR A 187 -1.77 8.74 -8.66
C TYR A 187 -0.29 8.59 -9.07
N ASP A 188 0.46 9.69 -9.14
CA ASP A 188 1.84 9.66 -9.63
C ASP A 188 2.74 8.85 -8.68
N VAL A 189 2.55 8.99 -7.37
CA VAL A 189 3.25 8.18 -6.37
C VAL A 189 2.85 6.70 -6.46
N TRP A 190 1.54 6.41 -6.64
CA TRP A 190 1.10 5.03 -6.84
C TRP A 190 1.66 4.44 -8.14
N LYS A 191 1.76 5.23 -9.20
CA LYS A 191 2.33 4.81 -10.49
C LYS A 191 3.78 4.34 -10.37
N GLU A 192 4.61 5.05 -9.57
CA GLU A 192 5.98 4.61 -9.28
C GLU A 192 6.00 3.20 -8.64
N TYR A 193 5.16 3.00 -7.64
CA TYR A 193 4.98 1.69 -7.00
C TYR A 193 4.45 0.65 -7.99
N ALA A 194 3.46 1.01 -8.81
CA ALA A 194 2.82 0.11 -9.75
C ALA A 194 3.78 -0.48 -10.78
N TYR A 195 4.76 0.29 -11.23
CA TYR A 195 5.83 -0.24 -12.09
C TYR A 195 6.74 -1.24 -11.36
N GLN A 196 7.05 -1.00 -10.09
CA GLN A 196 7.87 -1.92 -9.29
C GLN A 196 7.10 -3.21 -8.94
N ALA A 197 5.81 -3.09 -8.66
CA ALA A 197 4.91 -4.18 -8.35
C ALA A 197 4.44 -4.95 -9.60
N ASP A 198 4.92 -4.55 -10.80
CA ASP A 198 4.57 -5.19 -12.06
C ASP A 198 3.04 -5.22 -12.29
N ILE A 199 2.37 -4.09 -12.06
CA ILE A 199 0.93 -3.96 -12.34
C ILE A 199 0.67 -4.16 -13.84
N HIS A 200 -0.45 -4.81 -14.16
CA HIS A 200 -0.81 -5.18 -15.54
C HIS A 200 -0.76 -3.96 -16.48
N PRO A 201 -0.04 -4.03 -17.61
CA PRO A 201 0.21 -2.88 -18.49
C PRO A 201 -1.07 -2.20 -19.01
N ALA A 202 -2.15 -2.97 -19.23
CA ALA A 202 -3.43 -2.39 -19.64
C ALA A 202 -4.03 -1.46 -18.56
N ILE A 203 -3.83 -1.76 -17.27
CA ILE A 203 -4.29 -0.90 -16.16
C ILE A 203 -3.48 0.37 -16.13
N LEU A 204 -2.15 0.27 -16.23
CA LEU A 204 -1.27 1.43 -16.26
C LEU A 204 -1.59 2.36 -17.43
N ALA A 205 -1.71 1.82 -18.64
CA ALA A 205 -2.04 2.58 -19.83
C ALA A 205 -3.43 3.24 -19.72
N TYR A 206 -4.42 2.53 -19.21
CA TYR A 206 -5.76 3.07 -19.01
C TYR A 206 -5.77 4.21 -17.99
N LEU A 207 -5.16 4.03 -16.85
CA LEU A 207 -5.13 5.04 -15.79
C LEU A 207 -4.28 6.26 -16.15
N GLU A 208 -3.34 6.14 -17.07
CA GLU A 208 -2.61 7.29 -17.59
C GLU A 208 -3.53 8.20 -18.43
N ILE A 209 -4.47 7.60 -19.16
CA ILE A 209 -5.48 8.34 -19.95
C ILE A 209 -6.61 8.86 -19.04
N ARG A 210 -6.96 8.11 -17.99
CA ARG A 210 -8.11 8.35 -17.10
C ARG A 210 -7.67 8.43 -15.65
N ARG A 211 -6.80 9.39 -15.32
CA ARG A 211 -6.23 9.55 -13.98
C ARG A 211 -7.27 9.68 -12.89
N ASP A 212 -8.40 10.34 -13.18
CA ASP A 212 -9.51 10.53 -12.25
C ASP A 212 -10.19 9.21 -11.85
N TYR A 213 -9.99 8.14 -12.60
CA TYR A 213 -10.57 6.82 -12.34
C TYR A 213 -9.68 5.94 -11.47
N PHE A 214 -8.48 6.40 -11.15
CA PHE A 214 -7.58 5.71 -10.24
C PHE A 214 -8.19 5.54 -8.84
N TYR A 215 -8.71 6.63 -8.30
CA TYR A 215 -9.36 6.63 -7.00
C TYR A 215 -10.61 7.48 -7.07
N ARG A 216 -11.76 6.83 -7.01
CA ARG A 216 -13.05 7.52 -7.07
C ARG A 216 -14.03 6.83 -6.14
N MET A 217 -14.75 7.62 -5.37
CA MET A 217 -15.77 7.14 -4.47
C MET A 217 -16.99 8.04 -4.57
N GLU A 218 -18.15 7.45 -4.88
CA GLU A 218 -19.41 8.17 -5.06
C GLU A 218 -20.51 7.48 -4.26
N THR A 219 -21.46 8.26 -3.75
CA THR A 219 -22.68 7.73 -3.14
C THR A 219 -23.80 7.88 -4.17
N THR A 220 -24.40 6.77 -4.54
CA THR A 220 -25.53 6.70 -5.45
C THR A 220 -26.80 6.28 -4.68
N VAL A 221 -27.94 6.26 -5.36
CA VAL A 221 -29.21 5.79 -4.77
C VAL A 221 -29.11 4.32 -4.34
N ASP A 222 -28.35 3.51 -5.09
CA ASP A 222 -28.19 2.07 -4.85
C ASP A 222 -27.05 1.75 -3.85
N GLY A 223 -26.36 2.77 -3.33
CA GLY A 223 -25.26 2.61 -2.40
C GLY A 223 -23.97 3.31 -2.82
N ARG A 224 -22.87 2.94 -2.17
CA ARG A 224 -21.54 3.47 -2.50
C ARG A 224 -20.93 2.69 -3.66
N VAL A 225 -20.43 3.42 -4.64
CA VAL A 225 -19.66 2.88 -5.76
C VAL A 225 -18.25 3.43 -5.73
N PHE A 226 -17.26 2.60 -6.01
CA PHE A 226 -15.87 3.03 -5.85
C PHE A 226 -14.89 2.30 -6.78
N ALA A 227 -13.77 2.99 -7.04
CA ALA A 227 -12.54 2.44 -7.56
C ALA A 227 -11.41 2.86 -6.61
N THR A 228 -10.52 1.95 -6.26
CA THR A 228 -9.41 2.19 -5.32
C THR A 228 -8.12 1.59 -5.85
N ALA A 229 -6.97 2.03 -5.33
CA ALA A 229 -5.68 1.47 -5.67
C ALA A 229 -5.61 -0.05 -5.43
N ARG A 230 -6.18 -0.54 -4.31
CA ARG A 230 -6.29 -1.99 -4.02
C ARG A 230 -7.11 -2.72 -5.08
N GLY A 231 -8.26 -2.18 -5.47
CA GLY A 231 -9.09 -2.80 -6.51
C GLY A 231 -8.36 -2.96 -7.85
N TRP A 232 -7.58 -1.96 -8.25
CA TRP A 232 -6.73 -2.03 -9.45
C TRP A 232 -5.59 -3.05 -9.31
N GLU A 233 -4.98 -3.15 -8.14
CA GLU A 233 -3.91 -4.11 -7.87
C GLU A 233 -4.44 -5.55 -7.89
N ASP A 234 -5.54 -5.82 -7.20
CA ASP A 234 -6.18 -7.14 -7.17
C ASP A 234 -6.64 -7.56 -8.56
N LEU A 235 -7.26 -6.63 -9.31
CA LEU A 235 -7.64 -6.86 -10.71
C LEU A 235 -6.41 -7.17 -11.59
N SER A 236 -5.29 -6.50 -11.36
CA SER A 236 -4.04 -6.76 -12.07
C SER A 236 -3.56 -8.20 -11.89
N GLN A 237 -3.58 -8.69 -10.66
CA GLN A 237 -3.19 -10.08 -10.35
C GLN A 237 -4.11 -11.09 -11.07
N LEU A 238 -5.42 -10.82 -11.05
CA LEU A 238 -6.39 -11.64 -11.76
C LEU A 238 -6.14 -11.66 -13.26
N LEU A 239 -5.98 -10.48 -13.89
CA LEU A 239 -5.77 -10.36 -15.34
C LEU A 239 -4.53 -11.13 -15.79
N LYS A 240 -3.41 -11.00 -15.08
CA LYS A 240 -2.18 -11.74 -15.35
C LYS A 240 -2.39 -13.26 -15.25
N THR A 241 -3.10 -13.69 -14.21
CA THR A 241 -3.40 -15.10 -14.01
C THR A 241 -4.33 -15.64 -15.10
N TYR A 242 -5.36 -14.86 -15.46
CA TYR A 242 -6.28 -15.23 -16.55
C TYR A 242 -5.58 -15.33 -17.89
N GLU A 243 -4.65 -14.42 -18.19
CA GLU A 243 -3.86 -14.49 -19.43
C GLU A 243 -3.02 -15.76 -19.49
N ARG A 244 -2.38 -16.16 -18.38
CA ARG A 244 -1.61 -17.43 -18.29
C ARG A 244 -2.51 -18.67 -18.48
N LEU A 245 -3.76 -18.61 -18.00
CA LEU A 245 -4.73 -19.70 -18.11
C LEU A 245 -5.54 -19.66 -19.43
N GLY A 246 -5.27 -18.70 -20.32
CA GLY A 246 -6.05 -18.51 -21.56
C GLY A 246 -7.49 -18.05 -21.33
N LYS A 247 -7.81 -17.53 -20.14
CA LYS A 247 -9.13 -17.00 -19.79
C LYS A 247 -9.21 -15.51 -20.10
N LYS A 248 -10.45 -15.01 -20.23
CA LYS A 248 -10.72 -13.58 -20.45
C LYS A 248 -11.56 -13.05 -19.30
N ALA A 249 -11.14 -11.90 -18.77
CA ALA A 249 -12.01 -11.12 -17.90
C ALA A 249 -12.97 -10.32 -18.78
N ASP A 250 -14.25 -10.43 -18.50
CA ASP A 250 -15.33 -9.64 -19.06
C ASP A 250 -15.70 -8.47 -18.13
N ARG A 251 -16.76 -7.76 -18.47
CA ARG A 251 -17.24 -6.61 -17.71
C ARG A 251 -17.67 -6.97 -16.29
N GLU A 252 -18.32 -8.11 -16.11
CA GLU A 252 -18.82 -8.56 -14.79
C GLU A 252 -17.65 -8.89 -13.86
N VAL A 253 -16.63 -9.56 -14.38
CA VAL A 253 -15.40 -9.86 -13.63
C VAL A 253 -14.68 -8.57 -13.22
N VAL A 254 -14.55 -7.60 -14.12
CA VAL A 254 -13.94 -6.30 -13.80
C VAL A 254 -14.74 -5.58 -12.72
N HIS A 255 -16.07 -5.61 -12.78
CA HIS A 255 -16.94 -4.95 -11.82
C HIS A 255 -16.82 -5.53 -10.40
N GLN A 256 -16.46 -6.80 -10.24
CA GLN A 256 -16.22 -7.42 -8.93
C GLN A 256 -15.05 -6.78 -8.18
N TYR A 257 -14.08 -6.22 -8.90
CA TYR A 257 -12.91 -5.54 -8.32
C TYR A 257 -13.04 -4.02 -8.33
N ILE A 258 -13.59 -3.47 -9.40
CA ILE A 258 -13.84 -2.03 -9.56
C ILE A 258 -15.34 -1.80 -9.41
N GLN A 259 -15.80 -1.61 -8.17
CA GLN A 259 -17.24 -1.52 -7.85
C GLN A 259 -17.90 -0.22 -8.31
N HIS A 260 -17.21 0.60 -9.08
CA HIS A 260 -17.77 1.74 -9.80
C HIS A 260 -18.14 1.29 -11.22
N TRP A 261 -19.42 0.98 -11.46
CA TRP A 261 -19.89 0.35 -12.68
C TRP A 261 -19.53 1.08 -13.98
N LYS A 262 -19.53 2.43 -13.98
CA LYS A 262 -19.12 3.23 -15.14
C LYS A 262 -17.64 3.01 -15.48
N ILE A 263 -16.79 3.04 -14.45
CA ILE A 263 -15.35 2.82 -14.58
C ILE A 263 -15.08 1.38 -15.02
N ALA A 264 -15.77 0.41 -14.42
CA ALA A 264 -15.62 -1.01 -14.77
C ALA A 264 -16.01 -1.27 -16.23
N LYS A 265 -17.11 -0.67 -16.69
CA LYS A 265 -17.55 -0.78 -18.09
C LYS A 265 -16.54 -0.15 -19.04
N ASP A 266 -16.07 1.05 -18.74
CA ASP A 266 -15.12 1.78 -19.56
C ASP A 266 -13.79 1.03 -19.67
N PHE A 267 -13.27 0.55 -18.54
CA PHE A 267 -12.06 -0.26 -18.52
C PHE A 267 -12.22 -1.61 -19.24
N ALA A 268 -13.35 -2.30 -19.11
CA ALA A 268 -13.59 -3.56 -19.81
C ALA A 268 -13.56 -3.37 -21.35
N ASN A 269 -14.20 -2.30 -21.83
CA ASN A 269 -14.14 -1.95 -23.26
C ASN A 269 -12.70 -1.62 -23.70
N TYR A 270 -11.97 -0.86 -22.89
CA TYR A 270 -10.56 -0.58 -23.14
C TYR A 270 -9.71 -1.85 -23.18
N LEU A 271 -9.95 -2.78 -22.26
CA LEU A 271 -9.22 -4.06 -22.19
C LEU A 271 -9.45 -4.94 -23.43
N GLU A 272 -10.66 -4.90 -24.02
CA GLU A 272 -10.93 -5.59 -25.30
C GLU A 272 -10.13 -4.95 -26.44
N LEU A 273 -10.12 -3.63 -26.54
CA LEU A 273 -9.31 -2.90 -27.53
C LEU A 273 -7.81 -3.16 -27.32
N TYR A 274 -7.34 -3.15 -26.09
CA TYR A 274 -5.97 -3.46 -25.72
C TYR A 274 -5.56 -4.85 -26.23
N ARG A 275 -6.40 -5.88 -26.02
CA ARG A 275 -6.15 -7.25 -26.50
C ARG A 275 -6.16 -7.34 -28.03
N LYS A 276 -7.08 -6.62 -28.67
CA LYS A 276 -7.15 -6.51 -30.13
C LYS A 276 -5.86 -5.94 -30.69
N TYR A 277 -5.41 -4.79 -30.19
CA TYR A 277 -4.18 -4.14 -30.63
C TYR A 277 -2.94 -5.00 -30.38
N LYS A 278 -2.85 -5.64 -29.21
CA LYS A 278 -1.76 -6.57 -28.88
C LYS A 278 -1.63 -7.66 -29.94
N LYS A 279 -2.74 -8.20 -30.41
CA LYS A 279 -2.76 -9.24 -31.45
C LYS A 279 -2.46 -8.67 -32.85
N GLU A 280 -3.12 -7.57 -33.23
CA GLU A 280 -3.04 -6.99 -34.58
C GLU A 280 -1.67 -6.40 -34.88
N TYR A 281 -1.02 -5.79 -33.93
CA TYR A 281 0.33 -5.24 -34.08
C TYR A 281 1.43 -6.28 -33.89
N GLY A 282 1.12 -7.46 -33.36
CA GLY A 282 2.11 -8.51 -33.14
C GLY A 282 3.25 -8.07 -32.22
N LEU A 283 2.93 -7.45 -31.09
CA LEU A 283 3.87 -6.80 -30.18
C LEU A 283 5.09 -7.64 -29.81
N GLU A 284 4.92 -8.94 -29.61
CA GLU A 284 6.05 -9.85 -29.31
C GLU A 284 7.07 -9.86 -30.45
N LYS A 285 6.60 -9.86 -31.71
CA LYS A 285 7.47 -9.79 -32.89
C LYS A 285 8.20 -8.45 -33.00
N ILE A 286 7.49 -7.34 -32.67
CA ILE A 286 8.10 -6.00 -32.66
C ILE A 286 9.26 -5.96 -31.64
N ILE A 287 9.08 -6.55 -30.47
CA ILE A 287 10.12 -6.62 -29.42
C ILE A 287 11.30 -7.49 -29.87
N GLU A 288 11.06 -8.52 -30.64
CA GLU A 288 12.09 -9.35 -31.27
C GLU A 288 12.79 -8.65 -32.46
N GLY A 289 12.40 -7.42 -32.78
CA GLY A 289 12.94 -6.65 -33.90
C GLY A 289 12.33 -7.00 -35.27
N VAL A 290 11.25 -7.79 -35.28
CA VAL A 290 10.55 -8.21 -36.51
C VAL A 290 9.29 -7.35 -36.70
N TYR A 291 9.34 -6.40 -37.58
CA TYR A 291 8.21 -5.54 -37.93
C TYR A 291 8.16 -5.27 -39.44
N THR A 292 6.97 -4.96 -39.97
CA THR A 292 6.75 -4.65 -41.36
C THR A 292 6.52 -3.15 -41.58
N LYS A 293 6.74 -2.67 -42.82
CA LYS A 293 6.38 -1.28 -43.19
C LYS A 293 4.90 -1.02 -42.97
N ASP A 294 4.04 -1.98 -43.25
CA ASP A 294 2.60 -1.90 -43.04
C ASP A 294 2.25 -1.66 -41.54
N THR A 295 2.94 -2.33 -40.63
CA THR A 295 2.77 -2.11 -39.19
C THR A 295 3.11 -0.67 -38.79
N LEU A 296 4.18 -0.10 -39.37
CA LEU A 296 4.59 1.28 -39.11
C LEU A 296 3.61 2.30 -39.70
N GLU A 297 3.19 2.12 -40.94
CA GLU A 297 2.21 2.98 -41.60
C GLU A 297 0.88 2.96 -40.85
N ARG A 298 0.40 1.79 -40.47
CA ARG A 298 -0.82 1.63 -39.67
C ARG A 298 -0.73 2.40 -38.36
N LEU A 299 0.37 2.28 -37.63
CA LEU A 299 0.55 2.99 -36.36
C LEU A 299 0.66 4.51 -36.55
N GLN A 300 1.22 4.95 -37.70
CA GLN A 300 1.32 6.37 -38.02
C GLN A 300 -0.07 7.03 -38.24
N TYR A 301 -1.00 6.30 -38.82
CA TYR A 301 -2.35 6.79 -39.08
C TYR A 301 -3.38 6.38 -38.03
N ALA A 302 -3.00 5.60 -37.03
CA ALA A 302 -3.88 5.16 -35.95
C ALA A 302 -4.37 6.34 -35.08
N ALA A 303 -5.54 6.18 -34.44
CA ALA A 303 -6.06 7.14 -33.49
C ALA A 303 -5.11 7.29 -32.28
N PHE A 304 -5.21 8.43 -31.59
CA PHE A 304 -4.34 8.71 -30.43
C PHE A 304 -4.38 7.60 -29.38
N ASP A 305 -5.59 7.14 -29.00
CA ASP A 305 -5.76 6.10 -27.97
C ASP A 305 -5.13 4.77 -28.39
N GLU A 306 -5.20 4.43 -29.69
CA GLU A 306 -4.56 3.24 -30.24
C GLU A 306 -3.04 3.33 -30.19
N ARG A 307 -2.47 4.45 -30.68
CA ARG A 307 -1.02 4.70 -30.62
C ARG A 307 -0.50 4.69 -29.20
N PHE A 308 -1.18 5.40 -28.31
CA PHE A 308 -0.83 5.49 -26.91
C PHE A 308 -0.85 4.10 -26.23
N SER A 309 -1.88 3.30 -26.51
CA SER A 309 -1.99 1.92 -25.99
C SER A 309 -0.85 1.04 -26.48
N VAL A 310 -0.53 1.07 -27.78
CA VAL A 310 0.56 0.27 -28.34
C VAL A 310 1.92 0.68 -27.76
N VAL A 311 2.21 1.97 -27.63
CA VAL A 311 3.46 2.47 -27.01
C VAL A 311 3.57 2.00 -25.57
N ASN A 312 2.50 2.14 -24.77
CA ASN A 312 2.54 1.69 -23.37
C ASN A 312 2.68 0.17 -23.24
N MET A 313 2.10 -0.60 -24.14
CA MET A 313 2.32 -2.06 -24.21
C MET A 313 3.80 -2.39 -24.45
N LEU A 314 4.41 -1.71 -25.42
CA LEU A 314 5.85 -1.89 -25.71
C LEU A 314 6.71 -1.51 -24.51
N VAL A 315 6.47 -0.35 -23.90
CA VAL A 315 7.20 0.11 -22.70
C VAL A 315 7.06 -0.89 -21.54
N GLY A 316 5.82 -1.36 -21.27
CA GLY A 316 5.58 -2.34 -20.21
C GLY A 316 6.29 -3.67 -20.46
N ARG A 317 6.24 -4.18 -21.71
CA ARG A 317 6.91 -5.43 -22.07
C ARG A 317 8.44 -5.29 -22.06
N MET A 318 8.97 -4.14 -22.44
CA MET A 318 10.39 -3.82 -22.33
C MET A 318 10.88 -3.90 -20.90
N GLY A 319 10.15 -3.32 -19.95
CA GLY A 319 10.50 -3.42 -18.52
C GLY A 319 10.61 -4.88 -18.06
N THR A 320 9.73 -5.75 -18.56
CA THR A 320 9.79 -7.20 -18.29
C THR A 320 11.00 -7.84 -18.97
N CYS A 321 11.26 -7.50 -20.24
CA CYS A 321 12.43 -8.01 -20.97
C CYS A 321 13.75 -7.53 -20.36
N PHE A 322 13.83 -6.30 -19.87
CA PHE A 322 15.01 -5.82 -19.14
C PHE A 322 15.27 -6.66 -17.89
N LYS A 323 14.23 -6.99 -17.11
CA LYS A 323 14.38 -7.88 -15.96
C LYS A 323 14.86 -9.30 -16.36
N GLU A 324 14.39 -9.80 -17.50
CA GLU A 324 14.73 -11.14 -18.02
C GLU A 324 16.09 -11.20 -18.73
N TYR A 325 16.51 -10.12 -19.39
CA TYR A 325 17.65 -10.09 -20.34
C TYR A 325 18.72 -9.06 -20.03
N PHE A 326 18.83 -8.59 -18.80
CA PHE A 326 19.84 -7.61 -18.36
C PHE A 326 21.30 -7.94 -18.77
N LEU A 327 21.56 -9.10 -19.37
CA LEU A 327 22.85 -9.59 -19.81
C LEU A 327 23.05 -9.64 -21.35
N LYS A 328 22.12 -9.09 -22.17
CA LYS A 328 22.26 -9.14 -23.64
C LYS A 328 22.16 -7.76 -24.28
N ASP A 329 23.31 -7.15 -24.56
CA ASP A 329 23.51 -5.83 -25.21
C ASP A 329 22.72 -5.54 -26.50
N ARG A 330 22.20 -6.54 -27.16
CA ARG A 330 21.51 -6.41 -28.47
C ARG A 330 20.16 -5.70 -28.40
N PHE A 331 19.48 -5.76 -27.28
CA PHE A 331 18.11 -5.26 -27.15
C PHE A 331 18.02 -3.75 -27.09
N VAL A 332 18.96 -3.11 -26.40
CA VAL A 332 19.03 -1.64 -26.23
C VAL A 332 19.23 -0.96 -27.60
N THR A 333 20.04 -1.55 -28.47
CA THR A 333 20.32 -1.01 -29.82
C THR A 333 19.08 -1.04 -30.70
N ILE A 334 18.35 -2.14 -30.71
CA ILE A 334 17.12 -2.29 -31.53
C ILE A 334 16.05 -1.30 -31.11
N LEU A 335 15.88 -1.10 -29.81
CA LEU A 335 14.93 -0.16 -29.29
C LEU A 335 15.28 1.29 -29.58
N TYR A 336 16.55 1.66 -29.42
CA TYR A 336 17.03 3.01 -29.74
C TYR A 336 16.79 3.35 -31.21
N GLU A 337 17.06 2.42 -32.12
CA GLU A 337 16.76 2.59 -33.55
C GLU A 337 15.24 2.68 -33.83
N TYR A 338 14.43 1.89 -33.15
CA TYR A 338 12.97 1.93 -33.29
C TYR A 338 12.37 3.25 -32.79
N LEU A 339 12.80 3.75 -31.65
CA LEU A 339 12.38 5.03 -31.07
C LEU A 339 12.88 6.23 -31.88
N LYS A 340 14.04 6.11 -32.52
CA LYS A 340 14.61 7.13 -33.42
C LYS A 340 13.74 7.38 -34.65
N LEU A 341 13.05 6.34 -35.16
CA LEU A 341 12.09 6.44 -36.25
C LEU A 341 10.81 7.21 -35.88
N TYR A 342 10.47 7.29 -34.60
CA TYR A 342 9.28 7.97 -34.09
C TYR A 342 9.51 9.39 -33.56
N LYS A 343 10.71 9.91 -33.66
CA LYS A 343 11.14 11.21 -33.08
C LYS A 343 10.33 12.44 -33.50
N SER A 344 9.49 12.35 -34.51
CA SER A 344 8.91 13.57 -35.09
C SER A 344 7.55 14.00 -34.54
N ASN A 345 6.83 13.21 -33.73
CA ASN A 345 5.43 13.55 -33.37
C ASN A 345 4.92 13.19 -31.96
N LEU A 346 5.76 12.68 -31.06
CA LEU A 346 5.35 12.43 -29.66
C LEU A 346 6.48 12.83 -28.71
N GLN A 347 6.14 13.28 -27.51
CA GLN A 347 7.06 13.45 -26.37
C GLN A 347 7.72 12.12 -25.94
N ILE A 348 8.21 11.34 -26.89
CA ILE A 348 8.88 10.05 -26.68
C ILE A 348 10.21 10.27 -25.96
N ASP A 349 10.85 11.44 -26.18
CA ASP A 349 12.07 11.79 -25.47
C ASP A 349 11.87 11.81 -23.95
N LEU A 350 10.70 12.20 -23.45
CA LEU A 350 10.38 12.18 -22.02
C LEU A 350 10.28 10.76 -21.47
N VAL A 351 9.58 9.88 -22.19
CA VAL A 351 9.37 8.49 -21.77
C VAL A 351 10.68 7.69 -21.80
N VAL A 352 11.55 7.95 -22.78
CA VAL A 352 12.86 7.31 -22.91
C VAL A 352 13.84 7.84 -21.85
N CYS A 353 13.83 9.15 -21.58
CA CYS A 353 14.64 9.73 -20.50
C CYS A 353 14.16 9.25 -19.13
N GLU A 354 12.85 9.20 -18.87
CA GLU A 354 12.33 8.66 -17.62
C GLU A 354 12.64 7.18 -17.43
N ALA A 355 12.60 6.38 -18.48
CA ALA A 355 13.00 4.98 -18.43
C ALA A 355 14.51 4.86 -18.16
N ARG A 356 15.35 5.63 -18.84
CA ARG A 356 16.81 5.66 -18.67
C ARG A 356 17.20 6.09 -17.27
N ASP A 357 16.71 7.24 -16.78
CA ASP A 357 17.02 7.79 -15.46
C ASP A 357 16.59 6.88 -14.30
N LYS A 358 15.57 6.04 -14.55
CA LYS A 358 15.05 5.09 -13.59
C LYS A 358 15.89 3.82 -13.50
N TYR A 359 16.54 3.43 -14.60
CA TYR A 359 17.38 2.22 -14.68
C TYR A 359 18.87 2.49 -14.41
N GLU A 360 19.35 3.73 -14.55
CA GLU A 360 20.70 4.13 -14.10
C GLU A 360 20.84 4.24 -12.57
N LYS A 361 19.71 4.19 -11.84
CA LYS A 361 19.66 4.23 -10.36
C LYS A 361 19.44 2.87 -9.71
N LEU A 362 19.39 1.79 -10.48
CA LEU A 362 19.38 0.39 -10.03
C LEU A 362 20.73 -0.28 -10.24
#